data_653c852b3b2ea7f0eadb6e1546070827
#
_entry.id   653c852b3b2ea7f0eadb6e1546070827
#
_cell.length_a   1.000
_cell.length_b   1.000
_cell.length_c   1.000
_cell.angle_alpha   90.00
_cell.angle_beta   90.00
_cell.angle_gamma   90.00
#
_symmetry.space_group_name_H-M   'P 1'
#
loop_
_entity.id
_entity.type
_entity.pdbx_description
1 polymer ?
#
loop_
_entity_poly.entity_id
_entity_poly.type
_entity_poly.pdbx_seq_one_letter_code
_entity_poly.pdbx_strand_id
1 'polypeptide(L)'
;HCGIQRYTWPGDSGKVILDLAKAMNWDATKLTGLEVIDSVTVAGFRFSDGWARNQKVWFATRFSKPFESVEIDSVAGHVATFGFATTPGEQLTVVTAISGTDAEGAAANLAAEAPHSDFDRYLAEATAKWNSMLGSIEIDTADPDERTVFYTALYHSLLAPVVFSDADGRYRGPDGEIHRCEPGHKHYSTFSLWDTYRAAHPLYTIIEPDAAADMAQSMIDFSRQNGRLPVWNMWASETDMMIGYHSAPVIADAILKGCLLYTSDAAD
;
A
#
# COMPACT_ATOMS: atom_id res chain seq x y z
N HIS A 1 2.88 -4.24 -1.33
CA HIS A 1 3.10 -3.92 0.10
C HIS A 1 4.56 -3.60 0.39
N CYS A 2 5.50 -3.84 -0.55
CA CYS A 2 6.92 -3.73 -0.31
C CYS A 2 7.53 -2.46 -0.92
N GLY A 3 8.33 -1.75 -0.13
CA GLY A 3 9.22 -0.69 -0.58
C GLY A 3 10.65 -1.20 -0.63
N ILE A 4 11.36 -0.93 -1.72
CA ILE A 4 12.75 -1.35 -1.91
C ILE A 4 13.62 -0.13 -2.15
N GLN A 5 14.69 -0.01 -1.37
CA GLN A 5 15.61 1.12 -1.39
C GLN A 5 17.03 0.61 -1.54
N ARG A 6 17.87 1.34 -2.28
CA ARG A 6 19.30 1.06 -2.43
C ARG A 6 20.10 2.28 -2.02
N TYR A 7 20.98 2.09 -1.06
CA TYR A 7 21.92 3.11 -0.56
C TYR A 7 23.33 2.79 -1.02
N THR A 8 24.08 3.81 -1.42
CA THR A 8 25.51 3.70 -1.74
C THR A 8 26.31 4.47 -0.71
N TRP A 9 27.29 3.81 -0.10
CA TRP A 9 28.08 4.39 0.98
C TRP A 9 29.35 5.06 0.46
N PRO A 10 29.67 6.27 0.94
CA PRO A 10 30.89 6.97 0.53
C PRO A 10 32.15 6.51 1.28
N GLY A 11 32.01 5.75 2.37
CA GLY A 11 33.09 5.40 3.31
C GLY A 11 32.99 3.98 3.86
N ASP A 12 33.76 3.73 4.90
CA ASP A 12 33.95 2.43 5.56
C ASP A 12 32.90 2.13 6.64
N SER A 13 31.97 3.05 6.90
CA SER A 13 30.86 2.86 7.82
C SER A 13 29.59 3.46 7.27
N GLY A 14 28.46 2.75 7.44
CA GLY A 14 27.13 3.18 7.05
C GLY A 14 26.15 3.09 8.22
N LYS A 15 25.15 3.96 8.23
CA LYS A 15 24.06 3.91 9.20
C LYS A 15 22.72 4.00 8.51
N VAL A 16 21.78 3.16 8.92
CA VAL A 16 20.36 3.26 8.56
C VAL A 16 19.57 3.57 9.82
N ILE A 17 18.73 4.59 9.75
CA ILE A 17 17.87 5.00 10.86
C ILE A 17 16.43 4.62 10.50
N LEU A 18 15.80 3.85 11.39
CA LEU A 18 14.37 3.58 11.36
C LEU A 18 13.70 4.38 12.47
N ASP A 19 12.95 5.41 12.10
CA ASP A 19 12.30 6.32 13.04
C ASP A 19 10.78 6.10 13.04
N LEU A 20 10.28 5.41 14.07
CA LEU A 20 8.85 5.17 14.26
C LEU A 20 8.16 6.30 15.03
N ALA A 21 8.92 7.22 15.63
CA ALA A 21 8.38 8.36 16.36
C ALA A 21 7.87 9.45 15.41
N LYS A 22 8.55 9.63 14.27
CA LYS A 22 8.18 10.63 13.28
C LYS A 22 6.88 10.31 12.59
N ALA A 23 6.06 11.32 12.44
CA ALA A 23 4.87 11.30 11.61
C ALA A 23 5.09 12.21 10.41
N MET A 24 4.49 11.82 9.29
CA MET A 24 4.31 12.75 8.18
C MET A 24 3.04 13.54 8.42
N ASN A 25 3.12 14.88 8.18
CA ASN A 25 1.99 15.78 8.36
C ASN A 25 1.51 15.85 9.84
N TRP A 26 0.23 15.79 10.10
CA TRP A 26 -0.46 15.94 11.39
C TRP A 26 -0.86 14.60 12.05
N ASP A 27 -0.41 13.50 11.50
CA ASP A 27 -0.61 12.18 12.06
C ASP A 27 0.16 12.04 13.39
N ALA A 28 -0.54 11.64 14.47
CA ALA A 28 0.03 11.54 15.81
C ALA A 28 0.35 10.08 16.15
N THR A 29 1.62 9.79 16.36
CA THR A 29 2.08 8.49 16.84
C THR A 29 1.52 8.21 18.24
N LYS A 30 0.91 7.05 18.45
CA LYS A 30 0.30 6.61 19.71
C LYS A 30 1.07 5.49 20.37
N LEU A 31 1.48 4.51 19.60
CA LEU A 31 2.18 3.34 20.10
C LEU A 31 3.14 2.83 19.02
N THR A 32 4.34 2.46 19.43
CA THR A 32 5.34 1.86 18.57
C THR A 32 5.95 0.64 19.23
N GLY A 33 6.46 -0.28 18.45
CA GLY A 33 7.23 -1.42 18.89
C GLY A 33 8.23 -1.82 17.81
N LEU A 34 9.40 -2.30 18.25
CA LEU A 34 10.46 -2.76 17.36
C LEU A 34 11.16 -3.97 17.97
N GLU A 35 11.37 -4.99 17.17
CA GLU A 35 12.05 -6.22 17.53
C GLU A 35 13.10 -6.56 16.46
N VAL A 36 14.28 -6.94 16.92
CA VAL A 36 15.34 -7.50 16.07
C VAL A 36 15.12 -9.00 15.95
N ILE A 37 14.75 -9.46 14.76
CA ILE A 37 14.44 -10.88 14.49
C ILE A 37 15.73 -11.69 14.31
N ASP A 38 16.66 -11.17 13.50
CA ASP A 38 17.98 -11.74 13.25
C ASP A 38 18.96 -10.65 12.81
N SER A 39 20.15 -11.02 12.34
CA SER A 39 21.21 -10.08 11.96
C SER A 39 20.92 -9.25 10.70
N VAL A 40 19.86 -9.55 9.96
CA VAL A 40 19.45 -8.85 8.73
C VAL A 40 17.99 -8.42 8.75
N THR A 41 17.20 -8.85 9.75
CA THR A 41 15.75 -8.66 9.75
C THR A 41 15.29 -7.99 11.04
N VAL A 42 14.46 -6.98 10.89
CA VAL A 42 13.75 -6.32 11.99
C VAL A 42 12.27 -6.23 11.69
N ALA A 43 11.45 -6.28 12.72
CA ALA A 43 10.00 -6.15 12.59
C ALA A 43 9.47 -5.21 13.67
N GLY A 44 8.23 -4.75 13.50
CA GLY A 44 7.62 -3.89 14.48
C GLY A 44 6.28 -3.35 14.04
N PHE A 45 5.85 -2.32 14.75
CA PHE A 45 4.60 -1.65 14.44
C PHE A 45 4.64 -0.17 14.80
N ARG A 46 3.78 0.59 14.13
CA ARG A 46 3.45 1.97 14.44
C ARG A 46 1.93 2.15 14.38
N PHE A 47 1.33 2.52 15.52
CA PHE A 47 -0.08 2.88 15.61
C PHE A 47 -0.20 4.38 15.77
N SER A 48 -1.15 4.97 15.08
CA SER A 48 -1.29 6.43 15.02
C SER A 48 -2.74 6.85 14.83
N ASP A 49 -3.01 8.11 15.13
CA ASP A 49 -4.24 8.80 14.79
C ASP A 49 -3.91 10.05 13.97
N GLY A 50 -4.67 10.26 12.96
CA GLY A 50 -4.56 11.43 12.08
C GLY A 50 -5.85 11.62 11.30
N TRP A 51 -5.74 11.78 10.02
CA TRP A 51 -6.90 11.82 9.13
C TRP A 51 -7.71 10.52 9.21
N ALA A 52 -7.05 9.36 9.06
CA ALA A 52 -7.66 8.10 9.46
C ALA A 52 -7.45 7.88 10.96
N ARG A 53 -8.48 7.41 11.64
CA ARG A 53 -8.44 7.09 13.06
C ARG A 53 -7.91 5.70 13.28
N ASN A 54 -7.22 5.48 14.41
CA ASN A 54 -6.76 4.16 14.85
C ASN A 54 -5.99 3.39 13.77
N GLN A 55 -5.09 4.09 13.07
CA GLN A 55 -4.23 3.46 12.05
C GLN A 55 -3.29 2.48 12.72
N LYS A 56 -3.26 1.27 12.20
CA LYS A 56 -2.37 0.20 12.66
C LYS A 56 -1.51 -0.27 11.50
N VAL A 57 -0.20 -0.03 11.58
CA VAL A 57 0.76 -0.48 10.59
C VAL A 57 1.76 -1.37 11.28
N TRP A 58 1.88 -2.60 10.81
CA TRP A 58 2.99 -3.50 11.10
C TRP A 58 3.96 -3.48 9.94
N PHE A 59 5.21 -3.75 10.22
CA PHE A 59 6.25 -3.81 9.20
C PHE A 59 7.24 -4.94 9.48
N ALA A 60 7.87 -5.42 8.39
CA ALA A 60 9.06 -6.26 8.44
C ALA A 60 10.08 -5.68 7.46
N THR A 61 11.30 -5.44 7.94
CA THR A 61 12.39 -4.88 7.13
C THR A 61 13.55 -5.84 7.08
N ARG A 62 14.07 -6.10 5.87
CA ARG A 62 15.25 -6.93 5.63
C ARG A 62 16.34 -6.12 4.95
N PHE A 63 17.53 -6.21 5.49
CA PHE A 63 18.77 -5.65 4.93
C PHE A 63 19.49 -6.70 4.07
N SER A 64 20.15 -6.29 3.00
CA SER A 64 20.89 -7.20 2.10
C SER A 64 22.20 -7.74 2.71
N LYS A 65 22.63 -7.21 3.86
CA LYS A 65 23.79 -7.68 4.64
C LYS A 65 23.53 -7.52 6.13
N PRO A 66 24.22 -8.28 7.01
CA PRO A 66 24.12 -8.15 8.45
C PRO A 66 24.53 -6.76 8.92
N PHE A 67 23.79 -6.21 9.89
CA PHE A 67 24.23 -5.07 10.67
C PHE A 67 25.16 -5.54 11.80
N GLU A 68 26.17 -4.73 12.13
CA GLU A 68 27.15 -5.03 13.18
C GLU A 68 26.72 -4.48 14.55
N SER A 69 25.89 -3.44 14.53
CA SER A 69 25.37 -2.83 15.75
C SER A 69 23.94 -2.36 15.56
N VAL A 70 23.19 -2.34 16.65
CA VAL A 70 21.87 -1.71 16.72
C VAL A 70 21.78 -0.93 18.04
N GLU A 71 21.34 0.31 17.93
CA GLU A 71 21.00 1.18 19.06
C GLU A 71 19.52 1.52 18.96
N ILE A 72 18.74 1.29 20.02
CA ILE A 72 17.31 1.55 20.05
C ILE A 72 17.01 2.55 21.16
N ASP A 73 16.50 3.72 20.80
CA ASP A 73 15.89 4.67 21.71
C ASP A 73 14.39 4.43 21.77
N SER A 74 13.92 3.85 22.87
CA SER A 74 12.51 3.58 23.10
C SER A 74 11.76 4.72 23.82
N VAL A 75 12.48 5.71 24.33
CA VAL A 75 11.87 6.84 25.08
C VAL A 75 11.10 7.77 24.15
N ALA A 76 11.61 7.99 22.95
CA ALA A 76 11.01 8.87 21.94
C ALA A 76 10.11 8.13 20.93
N GLY A 77 9.66 6.91 21.23
CA GLY A 77 8.75 6.16 20.35
C GLY A 77 9.47 5.21 19.38
N HIS A 78 10.56 4.61 19.80
CA HIS A 78 11.42 3.69 19.06
C HIS A 78 12.05 4.30 17.80
N VAL A 79 13.25 4.82 18.00
CA VAL A 79 14.18 5.17 16.92
C VAL A 79 15.33 4.19 16.95
N ALA A 80 15.53 3.43 15.90
CA ALA A 80 16.60 2.45 15.80
C ALA A 80 17.67 2.91 14.80
N THR A 81 18.94 2.81 15.21
CA THR A 81 20.09 3.06 14.35
C THR A 81 20.86 1.75 14.13
N PHE A 82 20.90 1.30 12.89
CA PHE A 82 21.63 0.11 12.47
C PHE A 82 22.97 0.52 11.86
N GLY A 83 24.07 0.00 12.40
CA GLY A 83 25.42 0.23 11.92
C GLY A 83 25.92 -0.90 11.03
N PHE A 84 26.59 -0.53 9.94
CA PHE A 84 27.16 -1.46 8.95
C PHE A 84 28.63 -1.12 8.70
N ALA A 85 29.51 -2.14 8.68
CA ALA A 85 30.81 -2.00 8.05
C ALA A 85 30.62 -1.98 6.53
N THR A 86 31.17 -0.99 5.86
CA THR A 86 31.03 -0.77 4.43
C THR A 86 32.38 -0.45 3.80
N THR A 87 32.43 -0.48 2.48
CA THR A 87 33.55 0.04 1.69
C THR A 87 33.07 1.16 0.79
N PRO A 88 33.92 2.10 0.37
CA PRO A 88 33.53 3.15 -0.56
C PRO A 88 32.89 2.58 -1.85
N GLY A 89 31.69 3.04 -2.16
CA GLY A 89 30.90 2.56 -3.32
C GLY A 89 30.06 1.30 -3.04
N GLU A 90 30.18 0.69 -1.87
CA GLU A 90 29.35 -0.46 -1.50
C GLU A 90 27.87 -0.09 -1.41
N GLN A 91 27.01 -1.00 -1.87
CA GLN A 91 25.57 -0.82 -1.89
C GLN A 91 24.87 -1.70 -0.85
N LEU A 92 23.89 -1.13 -0.18
CA LEU A 92 22.96 -1.83 0.70
C LEU A 92 21.56 -1.74 0.13
N THR A 93 20.90 -2.87 -0.07
CA THR A 93 19.47 -2.92 -0.37
C THR A 93 18.69 -3.12 0.93
N VAL A 94 17.68 -2.29 1.12
CA VAL A 94 16.73 -2.38 2.23
C VAL A 94 15.35 -2.64 1.64
N VAL A 95 14.69 -3.68 2.13
CA VAL A 95 13.35 -4.07 1.72
C VAL A 95 12.44 -4.00 2.94
N THR A 96 11.38 -3.22 2.85
CA THR A 96 10.38 -3.09 3.91
C THR A 96 9.01 -3.46 3.39
N ALA A 97 8.35 -4.42 4.01
CA ALA A 97 6.96 -4.74 3.81
C ALA A 97 6.10 -4.17 4.94
N ILE A 98 4.87 -3.80 4.62
CA ILE A 98 3.88 -3.33 5.59
C ILE A 98 2.62 -4.20 5.53
N SER A 99 1.88 -4.22 6.65
CA SER A 99 0.57 -4.87 6.77
C SER A 99 -0.37 -4.04 7.64
N GLY A 100 -1.64 -4.05 7.32
CA GLY A 100 -2.71 -3.49 8.15
C GLY A 100 -3.27 -4.51 9.16
N THR A 101 -2.87 -5.79 9.08
CA THR A 101 -3.45 -6.87 9.89
C THR A 101 -2.64 -7.16 11.15
N ASP A 102 -1.42 -7.66 10.99
CA ASP A 102 -0.54 -8.08 12.08
C ASP A 102 0.92 -8.22 11.61
N ALA A 103 1.81 -8.61 12.53
CA ALA A 103 3.23 -8.83 12.25
C ALA A 103 3.46 -10.01 11.28
N GLU A 104 2.64 -11.05 11.38
CA GLU A 104 2.71 -12.21 10.48
C GLU A 104 2.34 -11.81 9.04
N GLY A 105 1.34 -10.93 8.87
CA GLY A 105 0.98 -10.35 7.58
C GLY A 105 2.13 -9.56 6.95
N ALA A 106 2.82 -8.74 7.71
CA ALA A 106 3.99 -8.01 7.22
C ALA A 106 5.14 -8.95 6.80
N ALA A 107 5.40 -9.99 7.58
CA ALA A 107 6.41 -11.00 7.24
C ALA A 107 6.01 -11.82 6.01
N ALA A 108 4.72 -12.19 5.89
CA ALA A 108 4.19 -12.91 4.73
C ALA A 108 4.26 -12.05 3.44
N ASN A 109 3.92 -10.76 3.53
CA ASN A 109 4.06 -9.82 2.42
C ASN A 109 5.52 -9.69 1.97
N LEU A 110 6.47 -9.58 2.93
CA LEU A 110 7.89 -9.55 2.64
C LEU A 110 8.35 -10.81 1.89
N ALA A 111 7.93 -11.97 2.35
CA ALA A 111 8.30 -13.25 1.74
C ALA A 111 7.69 -13.45 0.36
N ALA A 112 6.42 -13.07 0.17
CA ALA A 112 5.69 -13.27 -1.08
C ALA A 112 6.08 -12.27 -2.18
N GLU A 113 6.24 -10.99 -1.83
CA GLU A 113 6.40 -9.91 -2.81
C GLU A 113 7.86 -9.48 -3.00
N ALA A 114 8.71 -9.74 -2.01
CA ALA A 114 10.11 -9.33 -2.05
C ALA A 114 11.07 -10.43 -1.54
N PRO A 115 11.11 -11.61 -2.20
CA PRO A 115 11.85 -12.78 -1.72
C PRO A 115 13.39 -12.66 -1.80
N HIS A 116 13.93 -11.70 -2.54
CA HIS A 116 15.38 -11.51 -2.73
C HIS A 116 15.82 -10.08 -2.36
N SER A 117 17.11 -9.75 -2.56
CA SER A 117 17.68 -8.41 -2.31
C SER A 117 18.28 -7.76 -3.56
N ASP A 118 17.95 -8.28 -4.74
CA ASP A 118 18.40 -7.75 -6.03
C ASP A 118 17.53 -6.54 -6.44
N PHE A 119 18.06 -5.35 -6.21
CA PHE A 119 17.36 -4.10 -6.51
C PHE A 119 17.09 -3.92 -8.01
N ASP A 120 18.05 -4.26 -8.87
CA ASP A 120 17.91 -4.01 -10.32
C ASP A 120 16.85 -4.93 -10.92
N ARG A 121 16.69 -6.14 -10.38
CA ARG A 121 15.60 -7.02 -10.74
C ARG A 121 14.23 -6.45 -10.32
N TYR A 122 14.09 -5.93 -9.10
CA TYR A 122 12.85 -5.25 -8.68
C TYR A 122 12.54 -4.03 -9.55
N LEU A 123 13.55 -3.24 -9.89
CA LEU A 123 13.38 -2.09 -10.78
C LEU A 123 12.85 -2.52 -12.16
N ALA A 124 13.42 -3.58 -12.72
CA ALA A 124 12.96 -4.13 -14.00
C ALA A 124 11.52 -4.67 -13.92
N GLU A 125 11.19 -5.41 -12.87
CA GLU A 125 9.85 -5.96 -12.63
C GLU A 125 8.81 -4.84 -12.43
N ALA A 126 9.12 -3.81 -11.65
CA ALA A 126 8.25 -2.65 -11.45
C ALA A 126 8.05 -1.87 -12.76
N THR A 127 9.13 -1.66 -13.51
CA THR A 127 9.07 -0.99 -14.82
C THR A 127 8.19 -1.77 -15.80
N ALA A 128 8.32 -3.10 -15.84
CA ALA A 128 7.50 -3.94 -16.71
C ALA A 128 6.01 -3.89 -16.34
N LYS A 129 5.69 -3.91 -15.04
CA LYS A 129 4.31 -3.78 -14.56
C LYS A 129 3.70 -2.43 -14.95
N TRP A 130 4.41 -1.33 -14.69
CA TRP A 130 3.93 0.00 -15.07
C TRP A 130 3.77 0.15 -16.58
N ASN A 131 4.70 -0.35 -17.38
CA ASN A 131 4.59 -0.31 -18.84
C ASN A 131 3.38 -1.12 -19.34
N SER A 132 3.09 -2.27 -18.71
CA SER A 132 1.89 -3.06 -19.04
C SER A 132 0.60 -2.30 -18.73
N MET A 133 0.50 -1.67 -17.54
CA MET A 133 -0.68 -0.90 -17.15
C MET A 133 -0.88 0.35 -17.99
N LEU A 134 0.18 1.12 -18.23
CA LEU A 134 0.13 2.33 -19.06
C LEU A 134 -0.11 2.01 -20.55
N GLY A 135 0.31 0.82 -21.00
CA GLY A 135 0.07 0.32 -22.34
C GLY A 135 -1.36 -0.15 -22.60
N SER A 136 -2.26 -0.12 -21.59
CA SER A 136 -3.68 -0.42 -21.78
C SER A 136 -4.38 0.58 -22.72
N ILE A 137 -3.82 1.79 -22.85
CA ILE A 137 -4.27 2.82 -23.81
C ILE A 137 -3.05 3.31 -24.58
N GLU A 138 -3.09 3.15 -25.89
CA GLU A 138 -2.07 3.70 -26.77
C GLU A 138 -2.60 4.94 -27.50
N ILE A 139 -1.82 6.03 -27.51
CA ILE A 139 -2.17 7.24 -28.26
C ILE A 139 -1.21 7.43 -29.43
N ASP A 140 -1.75 7.86 -30.56
CA ASP A 140 -0.99 8.27 -31.73
C ASP A 140 -0.96 9.80 -31.79
N THR A 141 0.18 10.38 -31.48
CA THR A 141 0.43 11.81 -31.55
C THR A 141 1.87 12.07 -31.97
N ALA A 142 2.08 13.07 -32.80
CA ALA A 142 3.40 13.56 -33.18
C ALA A 142 3.99 14.54 -32.16
N ASP A 143 3.18 15.03 -31.23
CA ASP A 143 3.58 15.98 -30.19
C ASP A 143 4.09 15.22 -28.93
N PRO A 144 5.38 15.35 -28.56
CA PRO A 144 5.93 14.69 -27.39
C PRO A 144 5.36 15.23 -26.07
N ASP A 145 4.90 16.49 -26.04
CA ASP A 145 4.32 17.09 -24.84
C ASP A 145 2.92 16.51 -24.57
N GLU A 146 2.10 16.35 -25.61
CA GLU A 146 0.80 15.67 -25.49
C GLU A 146 0.97 14.24 -24.98
N ARG A 147 1.96 13.50 -25.52
CA ARG A 147 2.28 12.14 -25.07
C ARG A 147 2.67 12.12 -23.59
N THR A 148 3.53 13.03 -23.19
CA THR A 148 3.99 13.15 -21.79
C THR A 148 2.83 13.47 -20.86
N VAL A 149 1.99 14.43 -21.19
CA VAL A 149 0.81 14.83 -20.40
C VAL A 149 -0.15 13.66 -20.26
N PHE A 150 -0.46 12.96 -21.36
CA PHE A 150 -1.38 11.83 -21.34
C PHE A 150 -0.90 10.71 -20.42
N TYR A 151 0.33 10.20 -20.60
CA TYR A 151 0.81 9.08 -19.79
C TYR A 151 1.09 9.49 -18.34
N THR A 152 1.43 10.75 -18.07
CA THR A 152 1.52 11.25 -16.69
C THR A 152 0.15 11.28 -16.02
N ALA A 153 -0.89 11.72 -16.71
CA ALA A 153 -2.25 11.72 -16.19
C ALA A 153 -2.78 10.29 -15.96
N LEU A 154 -2.53 9.37 -16.90
CA LEU A 154 -2.89 7.95 -16.74
C LEU A 154 -2.15 7.33 -15.55
N TYR A 155 -0.85 7.58 -15.39
CA TYR A 155 -0.07 7.14 -14.24
C TYR A 155 -0.68 7.66 -12.93
N HIS A 156 -0.99 8.95 -12.84
CA HIS A 156 -1.61 9.53 -11.63
C HIS A 156 -2.97 8.91 -11.32
N SER A 157 -3.77 8.59 -12.33
CA SER A 157 -5.08 7.96 -12.11
C SER A 157 -4.98 6.55 -11.53
N LEU A 158 -3.84 5.86 -11.71
CA LEU A 158 -3.58 4.50 -11.23
C LEU A 158 -2.86 4.43 -9.87
N LEU A 159 -2.54 5.57 -9.24
CA LEU A 159 -1.86 5.60 -7.93
C LEU A 159 -2.78 5.30 -6.74
N ALA A 160 -4.06 5.59 -6.85
CA ALA A 160 -5.09 5.34 -5.85
C ALA A 160 -6.43 5.07 -6.55
N PRO A 161 -7.30 4.21 -5.99
CA PRO A 161 -7.22 3.50 -4.71
C PRO A 161 -6.06 2.50 -4.60
N VAL A 162 -5.69 2.14 -3.37
CA VAL A 162 -4.56 1.24 -3.10
C VAL A 162 -5.03 -0.12 -2.61
N VAL A 163 -4.32 -1.17 -2.97
CA VAL A 163 -4.53 -2.51 -2.39
C VAL A 163 -4.22 -2.46 -0.91
N PHE A 164 -5.16 -2.91 -0.09
CA PHE A 164 -5.08 -2.88 1.36
C PHE A 164 -5.02 -4.28 1.98
N SER A 165 -5.53 -5.31 1.29
CA SER A 165 -5.39 -6.69 1.74
C SER A 165 -3.94 -7.17 1.60
N ASP A 166 -3.47 -7.93 2.58
CA ASP A 166 -2.17 -8.62 2.55
C ASP A 166 -2.10 -9.65 1.41
N ALA A 167 -0.92 -10.16 1.12
CA ALA A 167 -0.68 -11.14 0.05
C ALA A 167 -1.49 -12.45 0.24
N ASP A 168 -1.86 -12.76 1.48
CA ASP A 168 -2.71 -13.91 1.83
C ASP A 168 -4.22 -13.58 1.77
N GLY A 169 -4.60 -12.37 1.38
CA GLY A 169 -5.97 -11.90 1.25
C GLY A 169 -6.60 -11.37 2.54
N ARG A 170 -5.88 -11.37 3.69
CA ARG A 170 -6.39 -10.78 4.94
C ARG A 170 -6.35 -9.26 4.89
N TYR A 171 -7.32 -8.61 5.52
CA TYR A 171 -7.36 -7.16 5.71
C TYR A 171 -8.08 -6.80 7.00
N ARG A 172 -7.79 -5.62 7.55
CA ARG A 172 -8.52 -5.09 8.70
C ARG A 172 -9.72 -4.28 8.25
N GLY A 173 -10.90 -4.64 8.79
CA GLY A 173 -12.13 -3.89 8.57
C GLY A 173 -12.25 -2.64 9.46
N PRO A 174 -13.19 -1.73 9.15
CA PRO A 174 -13.51 -0.58 9.99
C PRO A 174 -14.14 -0.97 11.33
N ASP A 175 -14.65 -2.18 11.49
CA ASP A 175 -15.08 -2.81 12.74
C ASP A 175 -13.90 -3.19 13.66
N GLY A 176 -12.67 -3.12 13.15
CA GLY A 176 -11.45 -3.50 13.84
C GLY A 176 -11.08 -4.97 13.73
N GLU A 177 -11.95 -5.79 13.13
CA GLU A 177 -11.74 -7.23 12.95
C GLU A 177 -10.88 -7.52 11.71
N ILE A 178 -10.33 -8.72 11.62
CA ILE A 178 -9.59 -9.20 10.46
C ILE A 178 -10.51 -10.03 9.58
N HIS A 179 -10.69 -9.58 8.37
CA HIS A 179 -11.45 -10.22 7.31
C HIS A 179 -10.54 -10.84 6.26
N ARG A 180 -11.12 -11.55 5.29
CA ARG A 180 -10.40 -12.15 4.19
C ARG A 180 -11.19 -11.98 2.89
N CYS A 181 -10.49 -11.62 1.83
CA CYS A 181 -11.03 -11.63 0.47
C CYS A 181 -11.28 -13.06 -0.02
N GLU A 182 -12.17 -13.24 -0.97
CA GLU A 182 -12.26 -14.46 -1.75
C GLU A 182 -10.93 -14.74 -2.48
N PRO A 183 -10.57 -16.01 -2.71
CA PRO A 183 -9.33 -16.35 -3.39
C PRO A 183 -9.18 -15.67 -4.76
N GLY A 184 -8.04 -15.02 -4.98
CA GLY A 184 -7.75 -14.29 -6.21
C GLY A 184 -8.19 -12.83 -6.23
N HIS A 185 -8.94 -12.39 -5.22
CA HIS A 185 -9.46 -11.03 -5.09
C HIS A 185 -8.68 -10.18 -4.08
N LYS A 186 -8.87 -8.86 -4.16
CA LYS A 186 -8.16 -7.89 -3.32
C LYS A 186 -9.14 -6.94 -2.66
N HIS A 187 -8.81 -6.51 -1.46
CA HIS A 187 -9.51 -5.41 -0.79
C HIS A 187 -8.75 -4.10 -1.00
N TYR A 188 -9.47 -3.07 -1.41
CA TYR A 188 -8.93 -1.73 -1.68
C TYR A 188 -9.33 -0.74 -0.58
N SER A 189 -8.51 0.29 -0.41
CA SER A 189 -8.75 1.43 0.46
C SER A 189 -8.26 2.72 -0.19
N THR A 190 -8.41 3.84 0.52
CA THR A 190 -8.04 5.19 0.07
C THR A 190 -8.90 5.64 -1.12
N PHE A 191 -10.22 5.64 -0.88
CA PHE A 191 -11.19 6.06 -1.87
C PHE A 191 -11.55 7.54 -1.68
N SER A 192 -10.99 8.40 -2.52
CA SER A 192 -11.42 9.81 -2.65
C SER A 192 -12.58 9.92 -3.63
N LEU A 193 -13.75 9.40 -3.22
CA LEU A 193 -14.87 9.17 -4.14
C LEU A 193 -15.45 10.44 -4.74
N TRP A 194 -15.44 11.55 -4.03
CA TRP A 194 -15.93 12.83 -4.52
C TRP A 194 -15.10 13.38 -5.69
N ASP A 195 -13.82 12.97 -5.80
CA ASP A 195 -12.94 13.27 -6.93
C ASP A 195 -13.12 12.27 -8.07
N THR A 196 -13.13 10.96 -7.74
CA THR A 196 -12.89 9.88 -8.69
C THR A 196 -14.14 9.32 -9.35
N TYR A 197 -15.34 9.58 -8.79
CA TYR A 197 -16.59 8.96 -9.24
C TYR A 197 -16.98 9.29 -10.69
N ARG A 198 -16.61 10.48 -11.19
CA ARG A 198 -17.00 10.94 -12.51
C ARG A 198 -16.20 10.37 -13.66
N ALA A 199 -14.91 10.15 -13.45
CA ALA A 199 -14.00 9.79 -14.53
C ALA A 199 -13.09 8.61 -14.20
N ALA A 200 -12.38 8.60 -13.06
CA ALA A 200 -11.43 7.56 -12.74
C ALA A 200 -12.09 6.19 -12.55
N HIS A 201 -13.14 6.08 -11.74
CA HIS A 201 -13.86 4.81 -11.60
C HIS A 201 -14.51 4.33 -12.91
N PRO A 202 -15.20 5.17 -13.70
CA PRO A 202 -15.63 4.78 -15.04
C PRO A 202 -14.50 4.33 -15.97
N LEU A 203 -13.32 4.95 -15.89
CA LEU A 203 -12.14 4.52 -16.65
C LEU A 203 -11.68 3.12 -16.22
N TYR A 204 -11.61 2.84 -14.91
CA TYR A 204 -11.19 1.52 -14.42
C TYR A 204 -12.08 0.38 -14.92
N THR A 205 -13.38 0.61 -15.10
CA THR A 205 -14.28 -0.41 -15.67
C THR A 205 -13.93 -0.78 -17.12
N ILE A 206 -13.12 0.04 -17.79
CA ILE A 206 -12.67 -0.17 -19.19
C ILE A 206 -11.27 -0.80 -19.23
N ILE A 207 -10.33 -0.26 -18.43
CA ILE A 207 -8.92 -0.65 -18.55
C ILE A 207 -8.49 -1.69 -17.50
N GLU A 208 -9.19 -1.77 -16.36
CA GLU A 208 -8.91 -2.66 -15.23
C GLU A 208 -10.22 -3.22 -14.63
N PRO A 209 -11.05 -3.96 -15.42
CA PRO A 209 -12.40 -4.38 -14.97
C PRO A 209 -12.38 -5.27 -13.72
N ASP A 210 -11.37 -6.12 -13.56
CA ASP A 210 -11.23 -6.97 -12.36
C ASP A 210 -10.92 -6.13 -11.12
N ALA A 211 -10.04 -5.13 -11.24
CA ALA A 211 -9.76 -4.20 -10.16
C ALA A 211 -10.98 -3.32 -9.84
N ALA A 212 -11.76 -2.90 -10.85
CA ALA A 212 -13.00 -2.17 -10.64
C ALA A 212 -14.06 -2.99 -9.88
N ALA A 213 -14.16 -4.30 -10.16
CA ALA A 213 -14.98 -5.23 -9.40
C ALA A 213 -14.53 -5.35 -7.94
N ASP A 214 -13.23 -5.54 -7.72
CA ASP A 214 -12.62 -5.61 -6.38
C ASP A 214 -12.84 -4.31 -5.58
N MET A 215 -12.71 -3.15 -6.22
CA MET A 215 -12.98 -1.85 -5.61
C MET A 215 -14.45 -1.71 -5.21
N ALA A 216 -15.39 -2.10 -6.08
CA ALA A 216 -16.82 -2.07 -5.79
C ALA A 216 -17.16 -3.02 -4.63
N GLN A 217 -16.61 -4.25 -4.65
CA GLN A 217 -16.78 -5.21 -3.55
C GLN A 217 -16.20 -4.67 -2.24
N SER A 218 -15.03 -4.03 -2.27
CA SER A 218 -14.42 -3.41 -1.08
C SER A 218 -15.32 -2.35 -0.46
N MET A 219 -16.04 -1.55 -1.25
CA MET A 219 -17.02 -0.57 -0.75
C MET A 219 -18.24 -1.25 -0.11
N ILE A 220 -18.70 -2.37 -0.68
CA ILE A 220 -19.82 -3.16 -0.15
C ILE A 220 -19.42 -3.79 1.20
N ASP A 221 -18.24 -4.41 1.25
CA ASP A 221 -17.72 -5.03 2.48
C ASP A 221 -17.50 -3.98 3.57
N PHE A 222 -16.93 -2.84 3.20
CA PHE A 222 -16.83 -1.69 4.11
C PHE A 222 -18.21 -1.30 4.68
N SER A 223 -19.25 -1.28 3.84
CA SER A 223 -20.61 -0.96 4.30
C SER A 223 -21.17 -1.99 5.30
N ARG A 224 -20.90 -3.28 5.06
CA ARG A 224 -21.32 -4.36 5.97
C ARG A 224 -20.64 -4.25 7.34
N GLN A 225 -19.37 -3.82 7.36
CA GLN A 225 -18.54 -3.71 8.55
C GLN A 225 -18.72 -2.36 9.27
N ASN A 226 -19.06 -1.28 8.55
CA ASN A 226 -19.20 0.08 9.09
C ASN A 226 -20.65 0.55 9.24
N GLY A 227 -21.63 -0.20 8.68
CA GLY A 227 -23.05 0.14 8.69
C GLY A 227 -23.48 1.12 7.58
N ARG A 228 -22.58 1.64 6.76
CA ARG A 228 -22.86 2.49 5.60
C ARG A 228 -21.75 2.41 4.57
N LEU A 229 -22.08 2.71 3.31
CA LEU A 229 -21.09 2.85 2.23
C LEU A 229 -20.08 3.96 2.54
N PRO A 230 -18.81 3.82 2.07
CA PRO A 230 -17.79 4.82 2.34
C PRO A 230 -18.08 6.15 1.64
N VAL A 231 -17.71 7.25 2.29
CA VAL A 231 -17.64 8.60 1.72
C VAL A 231 -16.20 8.92 1.32
N TRP A 232 -15.27 8.76 2.25
CA TRP A 232 -13.85 8.89 2.06
C TRP A 232 -13.09 7.97 3.03
N ASN A 233 -13.02 6.70 2.72
CA ASN A 233 -12.31 5.78 3.60
C ASN A 233 -10.80 5.84 3.36
N MET A 234 -10.05 5.77 4.43
CA MET A 234 -8.60 5.71 4.42
C MET A 234 -8.13 4.67 5.42
N TRP A 235 -7.27 3.78 4.99
CA TRP A 235 -6.87 2.63 5.79
C TRP A 235 -8.13 1.83 6.19
N ALA A 236 -8.29 1.42 7.42
CA ALA A 236 -9.50 0.76 7.91
C ALA A 236 -10.47 1.74 8.59
N SER A 237 -10.65 2.96 8.09
CA SER A 237 -11.42 4.00 8.78
C SER A 237 -12.19 4.88 7.80
N GLU A 238 -13.44 5.21 8.15
CA GLU A 238 -14.17 6.29 7.51
C GLU A 238 -13.68 7.62 8.06
N THR A 239 -13.28 8.53 7.18
CA THR A 239 -12.77 9.85 7.59
C THR A 239 -13.87 10.90 7.69
N ASP A 240 -15.04 10.63 7.11
CA ASP A 240 -16.19 11.57 7.02
C ASP A 240 -15.83 12.92 6.34
N MET A 241 -14.80 12.89 5.50
CA MET A 241 -14.33 14.08 4.80
C MET A 241 -15.04 14.24 3.45
N MET A 242 -15.20 15.49 3.05
CA MET A 242 -15.83 15.90 1.80
C MET A 242 -17.33 15.56 1.71
N ILE A 243 -17.93 15.86 0.59
CA ILE A 243 -19.38 15.76 0.37
C ILE A 243 -19.73 14.61 -0.56
N GLY A 244 -20.99 14.20 -0.50
CA GLY A 244 -21.60 13.27 -1.42
C GLY A 244 -21.61 11.83 -0.94
N TYR A 245 -22.36 11.01 -1.64
CA TYR A 245 -22.52 9.58 -1.40
C TYR A 245 -22.18 8.83 -2.69
N HIS A 246 -20.94 9.05 -3.15
CA HIS A 246 -20.51 8.69 -4.50
C HIS A 246 -20.17 7.22 -4.67
N SER A 247 -20.02 6.46 -3.59
CA SER A 247 -19.89 4.99 -3.66
C SER A 247 -21.06 4.31 -4.34
N ALA A 248 -22.29 4.80 -4.12
CA ALA A 248 -23.49 4.20 -4.74
C ALA A 248 -23.45 4.25 -6.27
N PRO A 249 -23.23 5.41 -6.94
CA PRO A 249 -23.13 5.43 -8.40
C PRO A 249 -21.88 4.70 -8.92
N VAL A 250 -20.77 4.65 -8.20
CA VAL A 250 -19.57 3.88 -8.61
C VAL A 250 -19.87 2.39 -8.66
N ILE A 251 -20.50 1.85 -7.61
CA ILE A 251 -20.91 0.44 -7.56
C ILE A 251 -21.91 0.13 -8.66
N ALA A 252 -22.94 1.00 -8.84
CA ALA A 252 -23.95 0.81 -9.85
C ALA A 252 -23.36 0.84 -11.27
N ASP A 253 -22.42 1.74 -11.56
CA ASP A 253 -21.74 1.83 -12.87
C ASP A 253 -20.90 0.57 -13.15
N ALA A 254 -20.16 0.06 -12.15
CA ALA A 254 -19.40 -1.18 -12.28
C ALA A 254 -20.30 -2.39 -12.58
N ILE A 255 -21.44 -2.52 -11.90
CA ILE A 255 -22.41 -3.59 -12.14
C ILE A 255 -23.02 -3.46 -13.55
N LEU A 256 -23.48 -2.28 -13.94
CA LEU A 256 -24.10 -2.04 -15.23
C LEU A 256 -23.18 -2.27 -16.43
N LYS A 257 -21.87 -2.10 -16.22
CA LYS A 257 -20.83 -2.37 -17.22
C LYS A 257 -20.33 -3.80 -17.23
N GLY A 258 -20.90 -4.67 -16.38
CA GLY A 258 -20.59 -6.10 -16.37
C GLY A 258 -19.36 -6.47 -15.56
N CYS A 259 -18.82 -5.59 -14.71
CA CYS A 259 -17.85 -5.96 -13.72
C CYS A 259 -18.53 -6.92 -12.72
N LEU A 260 -18.02 -8.16 -12.61
CA LEU A 260 -18.61 -9.19 -11.78
C LEU A 260 -18.33 -8.89 -10.31
N LEU A 261 -19.38 -8.75 -9.52
CA LEU A 261 -19.30 -8.74 -8.07
C LEU A 261 -19.54 -10.18 -7.57
N TYR A 262 -18.60 -10.70 -6.80
CA TYR A 262 -18.68 -12.04 -6.23
C TYR A 262 -19.35 -11.96 -4.85
N THR A 263 -20.63 -11.76 -4.84
CA THR A 263 -21.43 -11.99 -3.65
C THR A 263 -22.06 -13.37 -3.75
N SER A 264 -21.83 -14.20 -2.73
CA SER A 264 -22.47 -15.52 -2.62
C SER A 264 -24.01 -15.47 -2.57
N ASP A 265 -24.60 -14.27 -2.48
CA ASP A 265 -26.02 -14.03 -2.29
C ASP A 265 -26.63 -13.12 -3.39
N ALA A 266 -26.16 -13.22 -4.62
CA ALA A 266 -26.81 -12.56 -5.76
C ALA A 266 -28.19 -13.17 -6.14
N ALA A 267 -28.81 -13.96 -5.23
CA ALA A 267 -30.04 -14.69 -5.47
C ALA A 267 -31.17 -14.37 -4.49
N ASP A 268 -31.05 -13.31 -3.64
CA ASP A 268 -32.15 -12.84 -2.80
C ASP A 268 -32.54 -11.39 -3.07
#